data_68467d974f35ceff6a3e2fabba8e366f
#
_entry.id   68467d974f35ceff6a3e2fabba8e366f
#
_cell.length_a   1.000
_cell.length_b   1.000
_cell.length_c   1.000
_cell.angle_alpha   90.00
_cell.angle_beta   90.00
_cell.angle_gamma   90.00
#
_symmetry.space_group_name_H-M   'P 1'
#
loop_
_entity.id
_entity.type
_entity.pdbx_description
1 polymer ?
#
loop_
_entity_poly.entity_id
_entity_poly.type
_entity_poly.pdbx_seq_one_letter_code
_entity_poly.pdbx_strand_id
1 'polypeptide(L)'
;LIGCNLENLPDSSLQLLTNKELIALNQDPLGLQAYVAQHENEGYVLVKDIEQKRGNVRAVALYNPSDTLCSFSVPFTSLEFGGNVKVRDLARQNDLGNFSDVFERTLPPHSAMFLRMEGETRLEPTLYEAEWAYLPLFNDLGKNPKGIIYAHDKDASGKMKIGFLG
;
A
#
# COMPACT_ATOMS: atom_id res chain seq x y z
N LEU A 1 -5.17 7.14 -18.97
CA LEU A 1 -6.10 7.52 -20.05
C LEU A 1 -7.47 7.73 -19.43
N ILE A 2 -8.00 8.97 -19.52
CA ILE A 2 -9.37 9.30 -19.09
C ILE A 2 -10.25 9.05 -20.31
N GLY A 3 -11.08 8.02 -20.26
CA GLY A 3 -11.96 7.61 -21.36
C GLY A 3 -13.38 8.18 -21.27
N CYS A 4 -13.58 9.33 -20.64
CA CYS A 4 -14.89 9.96 -20.49
C CYS A 4 -14.93 11.34 -21.14
N ASN A 5 -16.14 11.79 -21.51
CA ASN A 5 -16.36 13.16 -21.95
C ASN A 5 -16.28 14.11 -20.73
N LEU A 6 -15.27 14.98 -20.72
CA LEU A 6 -15.01 15.90 -19.61
C LEU A 6 -16.10 16.97 -19.43
N GLU A 7 -16.85 17.28 -20.50
CA GLU A 7 -17.94 18.29 -20.44
C GLU A 7 -19.14 17.83 -19.61
N ASN A 8 -19.33 16.50 -19.49
CA ASN A 8 -20.44 15.90 -18.76
C ASN A 8 -19.99 15.18 -17.48
N LEU A 9 -18.80 15.50 -16.98
CA LEU A 9 -18.25 14.85 -15.79
C LEU A 9 -18.96 15.41 -14.54
N PRO A 10 -19.51 14.55 -13.64
CA PRO A 10 -20.03 15.00 -12.36
C PRO A 10 -18.97 15.75 -11.54
N ASP A 11 -19.34 16.77 -10.80
CA ASP A 11 -18.42 17.56 -9.97
C ASP A 11 -17.63 16.70 -8.99
N SER A 12 -18.26 15.67 -8.41
CA SER A 12 -17.59 14.72 -7.52
C SER A 12 -16.46 13.97 -8.21
N SER A 13 -16.66 13.57 -9.45
CA SER A 13 -15.61 12.90 -10.26
C SER A 13 -14.51 13.88 -10.63
N LEU A 14 -14.86 15.11 -10.98
CA LEU A 14 -13.89 16.16 -11.28
C LEU A 14 -13.03 16.48 -10.06
N GLN A 15 -13.62 16.58 -8.88
CA GLN A 15 -12.90 16.79 -7.61
C GLN A 15 -11.87 15.67 -7.33
N LEU A 16 -12.24 14.42 -7.58
CA LEU A 16 -11.30 13.30 -7.42
C LEU A 16 -10.16 13.35 -8.44
N LEU A 17 -10.48 13.60 -9.71
CA LEU A 17 -9.49 13.65 -10.81
C LEU A 17 -8.53 14.83 -10.70
N THR A 18 -8.93 15.92 -10.04
CA THR A 18 -8.09 17.11 -9.82
C THR A 18 -7.48 17.16 -8.42
N ASN A 19 -7.74 16.16 -7.58
CA ASN A 19 -7.22 16.09 -6.23
C ASN A 19 -5.69 15.89 -6.25
N LYS A 20 -4.97 16.91 -5.82
CA LYS A 20 -3.49 16.91 -5.85
C LYS A 20 -2.86 15.84 -4.99
N GLU A 21 -3.49 15.44 -3.87
CA GLU A 21 -2.97 14.41 -2.98
C GLU A 21 -3.14 13.01 -3.59
N LEU A 22 -4.27 12.73 -4.25
CA LEU A 22 -4.47 11.49 -4.98
C LEU A 22 -3.57 11.41 -6.22
N ILE A 23 -3.36 12.52 -6.92
CA ILE A 23 -2.41 12.59 -8.04
C ILE A 23 -0.99 12.33 -7.55
N ALA A 24 -0.57 12.96 -6.44
CA ALA A 24 0.75 12.75 -5.85
C ALA A 24 0.95 11.28 -5.43
N LEU A 25 -0.08 10.64 -4.84
CA LEU A 25 -0.05 9.23 -4.52
C LEU A 25 0.15 8.34 -5.76
N ASN A 26 -0.52 8.67 -6.86
CA ASN A 26 -0.39 7.93 -8.12
C ASN A 26 0.99 8.14 -8.78
N GLN A 27 1.58 9.31 -8.59
CA GLN A 27 2.87 9.71 -9.17
C GLN A 27 4.04 9.56 -8.18
N ASP A 28 3.86 8.83 -7.11
CA ASP A 28 4.91 8.62 -6.11
C ASP A 28 6.18 8.04 -6.74
N PRO A 29 7.37 8.66 -6.50
CA PRO A 29 8.62 8.29 -7.17
C PRO A 29 9.09 6.86 -6.91
N LEU A 30 8.64 6.22 -5.82
CA LEU A 30 8.98 4.82 -5.54
C LEU A 30 8.36 3.88 -6.58
N GLY A 31 7.26 4.27 -7.24
CA GLY A 31 6.62 3.48 -8.28
C GLY A 31 6.07 2.13 -7.81
N LEU A 32 5.92 1.93 -6.50
CA LEU A 32 5.49 0.66 -5.93
C LEU A 32 3.99 0.44 -6.15
N GLN A 33 3.63 -0.82 -6.41
CA GLN A 33 2.24 -1.23 -6.37
C GLN A 33 1.80 -1.54 -4.94
N ALA A 34 0.51 -1.33 -4.65
CA ALA A 34 -0.05 -1.76 -3.39
C ALA A 34 -0.23 -3.29 -3.36
N TYR A 35 -0.02 -3.86 -2.20
CA TYR A 35 -0.33 -5.26 -1.91
C TYR A 35 -1.52 -5.35 -0.93
N VAL A 36 -2.16 -6.51 -0.87
CA VAL A 36 -3.24 -6.77 0.08
C VAL A 36 -2.63 -7.14 1.42
N ALA A 37 -2.68 -6.23 2.38
CA ALA A 37 -2.21 -6.49 3.75
C ALA A 37 -3.24 -7.26 4.58
N GLN A 38 -4.53 -7.05 4.31
CA GLN A 38 -5.62 -7.69 5.04
C GLN A 38 -6.84 -7.87 4.12
N HIS A 39 -7.48 -9.02 4.23
CA HIS A 39 -8.73 -9.32 3.53
C HIS A 39 -9.68 -10.02 4.51
N GLU A 40 -10.66 -9.27 4.99
CA GLU A 40 -11.66 -9.77 5.93
C GLU A 40 -13.05 -9.27 5.52
N ASN A 41 -14.07 -10.08 5.72
CA ASN A 41 -15.48 -9.71 5.50
C ASN A 41 -15.73 -9.04 4.14
N GLU A 42 -15.15 -9.60 3.05
CA GLU A 42 -15.25 -9.07 1.69
C GLU A 42 -14.54 -7.72 1.46
N GLY A 43 -13.98 -7.10 2.49
CA GLY A 43 -13.21 -5.86 2.39
C GLY A 43 -11.72 -6.12 2.22
N TYR A 44 -11.02 -5.17 1.58
CA TYR A 44 -9.59 -5.22 1.35
C TYR A 44 -8.88 -4.04 2.00
N VAL A 45 -7.80 -4.32 2.69
CA VAL A 45 -6.81 -3.33 3.12
C VAL A 45 -5.60 -3.45 2.21
N LEU A 46 -5.40 -2.44 1.37
CA LEU A 46 -4.28 -2.37 0.43
C LEU A 46 -3.25 -1.38 0.95
N VAL A 47 -1.99 -1.74 0.87
CA VAL A 47 -0.89 -0.94 1.43
C VAL A 47 0.24 -0.82 0.43
N LYS A 48 0.88 0.34 0.39
CA LYS A 48 2.17 0.54 -0.28
C LYS A 48 3.02 1.56 0.47
N ASP A 49 4.31 1.40 0.40
CA ASP A 49 5.23 2.46 0.82
C ASP A 49 5.14 3.64 -0.14
N ILE A 50 5.20 4.84 0.40
CA ILE A 50 5.24 6.10 -0.34
C ILE A 50 6.29 7.01 0.28
N GLU A 51 6.82 7.92 -0.53
CA GLU A 51 7.87 8.82 -0.12
C GLU A 51 9.13 8.06 0.34
N GLN A 52 10.28 8.58 0.14
CA GLN A 52 11.55 7.91 0.52
C GLN A 52 11.88 8.12 2.00
N LYS A 53 10.95 7.80 2.90
CA LYS A 53 11.09 8.01 4.34
C LYS A 53 11.12 6.68 5.11
N ARG A 54 12.14 5.87 4.91
CA ARG A 54 12.45 4.68 5.72
C ARG A 54 11.23 3.80 6.10
N GLY A 55 10.16 3.79 5.28
CA GLY A 55 8.95 3.01 5.49
C GLY A 55 8.03 3.50 6.62
N ASN A 56 8.27 4.68 7.20
CA ASN A 56 7.38 5.24 8.21
C ASN A 56 6.13 5.88 7.61
N VAL A 57 6.09 6.07 6.28
CA VAL A 57 4.96 6.68 5.59
C VAL A 57 4.42 5.70 4.57
N ARG A 58 3.14 5.38 4.70
CA ARG A 58 2.44 4.43 3.83
C ARG A 58 1.14 5.01 3.32
N ALA A 59 0.81 4.65 2.09
CA ALA A 59 -0.55 4.78 1.60
C ALA A 59 -1.32 3.51 1.93
N VAL A 60 -2.51 3.71 2.47
CA VAL A 60 -3.44 2.64 2.84
C VAL A 60 -4.77 2.90 2.16
N ALA A 61 -5.29 1.91 1.43
CA ALA A 61 -6.63 1.98 0.88
C ALA A 61 -7.51 0.93 1.55
N LEU A 62 -8.61 1.40 2.13
CA LEU A 62 -9.71 0.55 2.56
C LEU A 62 -10.69 0.45 1.40
N TYR A 63 -10.99 -0.75 0.95
CA TYR A 63 -11.87 -0.97 -0.19
C TYR A 63 -12.98 -1.95 0.16
N ASN A 64 -14.20 -1.49 0.03
CA ASN A 64 -15.41 -2.31 0.18
C ASN A 64 -16.07 -2.56 -1.19
N PRO A 65 -15.85 -3.72 -1.82
CA PRO A 65 -16.50 -4.08 -3.09
C PRO A 65 -17.91 -4.65 -2.90
N SER A 66 -18.31 -4.97 -1.67
CA SER A 66 -19.57 -5.68 -1.39
C SER A 66 -20.80 -4.77 -1.45
N ASP A 67 -21.98 -5.41 -1.45
CA ASP A 67 -23.29 -4.74 -1.43
C ASP A 67 -23.72 -4.31 0.00
N THR A 68 -22.89 -4.59 1.01
CA THR A 68 -23.19 -4.31 2.42
C THR A 68 -22.16 -3.37 3.06
N LEU A 69 -22.47 -2.89 4.26
CA LEU A 69 -21.50 -2.15 5.06
C LEU A 69 -20.33 -3.07 5.44
N CYS A 70 -19.10 -2.59 5.28
CA CYS A 70 -17.90 -3.30 5.70
C CYS A 70 -17.17 -2.52 6.79
N SER A 71 -16.93 -3.16 7.92
CA SER A 71 -16.15 -2.59 9.02
C SER A 71 -14.72 -3.07 8.95
N PHE A 72 -13.79 -2.13 8.97
CA PHE A 72 -12.36 -2.36 8.97
C PHE A 72 -11.80 -2.10 10.35
N SER A 73 -10.95 -3.00 10.82
CA SER A 73 -10.10 -2.85 12.00
C SER A 73 -8.67 -3.15 11.58
N VAL A 74 -7.84 -2.12 11.51
CA VAL A 74 -6.49 -2.19 10.94
C VAL A 74 -5.47 -1.95 12.04
N PRO A 75 -4.92 -3.02 12.65
CA PRO A 75 -3.85 -2.90 13.63
C PRO A 75 -2.60 -2.31 12.99
N PHE A 76 -2.00 -1.31 13.61
CA PHE A 76 -0.81 -0.67 13.04
C PHE A 76 0.39 -1.60 12.95
N THR A 77 0.46 -2.61 13.81
CA THR A 77 1.48 -3.66 13.72
C THR A 77 1.40 -4.48 12.45
N SER A 78 0.19 -4.69 11.89
CA SER A 78 0.02 -5.37 10.60
C SER A 78 0.51 -4.52 9.41
N LEU A 79 0.65 -3.21 9.63
CA LEU A 79 1.22 -2.25 8.71
C LEU A 79 2.68 -1.89 9.06
N GLU A 80 3.31 -2.65 9.95
CA GLU A 80 4.68 -2.43 10.41
C GLU A 80 4.93 -1.04 11.03
N PHE A 81 3.90 -0.40 11.57
CA PHE A 81 4.05 0.82 12.34
C PHE A 81 4.24 0.53 13.83
N GLY A 82 5.17 1.27 14.44
CA GLY A 82 5.34 1.34 15.88
C GLY A 82 5.03 2.75 16.39
N GLY A 83 4.51 2.82 17.62
CA GLY A 83 4.09 4.08 18.23
C GLY A 83 2.77 4.61 17.68
N ASN A 84 2.57 5.92 17.83
CA ASN A 84 1.37 6.57 17.30
C ASN A 84 1.46 6.76 15.79
N VAL A 85 0.31 6.72 15.14
CA VAL A 85 0.19 6.88 13.69
C VAL A 85 -0.69 8.08 13.39
N LYS A 86 -0.14 9.05 12.66
CA LYS A 86 -0.89 10.16 12.09
C LYS A 86 -1.61 9.68 10.84
N VAL A 87 -2.92 9.94 10.77
CA VAL A 87 -3.78 9.49 9.66
C VAL A 87 -4.40 10.68 8.95
N ARG A 88 -4.29 10.71 7.63
CA ARG A 88 -4.89 11.71 6.74
C ARG A 88 -5.74 11.06 5.66
N ASP A 89 -6.95 11.55 5.47
CA ASP A 89 -7.83 11.20 4.36
C ASP A 89 -7.43 12.02 3.12
N LEU A 90 -6.90 11.35 2.11
CA LEU A 90 -6.39 12.01 0.89
C LEU A 90 -7.53 12.48 -0.03
N ALA A 91 -8.63 11.72 -0.09
CA ALA A 91 -9.76 12.10 -0.92
C ALA A 91 -10.48 13.35 -0.39
N ARG A 92 -10.63 13.44 0.94
CA ARG A 92 -11.23 14.59 1.62
C ARG A 92 -10.25 15.68 1.99
N GLN A 93 -8.94 15.44 1.81
CA GLN A 93 -7.86 16.35 2.18
C GLN A 93 -7.92 16.80 3.65
N ASN A 94 -8.24 15.85 4.54
CA ASN A 94 -8.51 16.12 5.94
C ASN A 94 -7.64 15.25 6.85
N ASP A 95 -7.02 15.88 7.87
CA ASP A 95 -6.33 15.15 8.93
C ASP A 95 -7.35 14.54 9.89
N LEU A 96 -7.26 13.23 10.10
CA LEU A 96 -8.16 12.49 10.99
C LEU A 96 -7.62 12.46 12.43
N GLY A 97 -6.34 12.77 12.62
CA GLY A 97 -5.68 12.80 13.93
C GLY A 97 -4.61 11.74 14.10
N ASN A 98 -4.21 11.54 15.36
CA ASN A 98 -3.25 10.53 15.76
C ASN A 98 -4.00 9.38 16.46
N PHE A 99 -3.61 8.17 16.13
CA PHE A 99 -4.19 6.94 16.67
C PHE A 99 -3.10 6.07 17.26
N SER A 100 -3.43 5.35 18.33
CA SER A 100 -2.61 4.28 18.89
C SER A 100 -3.21 2.94 18.53
N ASP A 101 -2.36 1.94 18.30
CA ASP A 101 -2.67 0.53 18.12
C ASP A 101 -3.48 0.15 16.88
N VAL A 102 -4.63 0.80 16.62
CA VAL A 102 -5.58 0.38 15.59
C VAL A 102 -6.28 1.58 14.94
N PHE A 103 -6.57 1.48 13.65
CA PHE A 103 -7.47 2.39 12.96
C PHE A 103 -8.75 1.64 12.57
N GLU A 104 -9.90 2.15 13.01
CA GLU A 104 -11.20 1.53 12.73
C GLU A 104 -12.06 2.42 11.85
N ARG A 105 -12.72 1.82 10.86
CA ARG A 105 -13.63 2.53 9.97
C ARG A 105 -14.66 1.60 9.34
N THR A 106 -15.89 2.08 9.27
CA THR A 106 -16.95 1.41 8.47
C THR A 106 -17.14 2.15 7.16
N LEU A 107 -17.14 1.42 6.07
CA LEU A 107 -17.37 1.92 4.72
C LEU A 107 -18.71 1.43 4.16
N PRO A 108 -19.45 2.30 3.46
CA PRO A 108 -20.63 1.89 2.73
C PRO A 108 -20.30 0.95 1.56
N PRO A 109 -21.31 0.29 0.97
CA PRO A 109 -21.15 -0.52 -0.23
C PRO A 109 -20.40 0.22 -1.34
N HIS A 110 -19.61 -0.53 -2.13
CA HIS A 110 -18.91 -0.05 -3.33
C HIS A 110 -18.10 1.24 -3.12
N SER A 111 -17.43 1.34 -1.97
CA SER A 111 -16.67 2.53 -1.64
C SER A 111 -15.22 2.23 -1.28
N ALA A 112 -14.38 3.26 -1.37
CA ALA A 112 -12.99 3.21 -0.96
C ALA A 112 -12.63 4.46 -0.17
N MET A 113 -11.63 4.30 0.72
CA MET A 113 -11.01 5.38 1.48
C MET A 113 -9.51 5.33 1.29
N PHE A 114 -8.91 6.43 0.87
CA PHE A 114 -7.48 6.52 0.63
C PHE A 114 -6.83 7.33 1.75
N LEU A 115 -5.91 6.71 2.44
CA LEU A 115 -5.26 7.25 3.62
C LEU A 115 -3.76 7.39 3.39
N ARG A 116 -3.18 8.46 3.92
CA ARG A 116 -1.76 8.56 4.20
C ARG A 116 -1.58 8.34 5.69
N MET A 117 -0.78 7.35 6.03
CA MET A 117 -0.45 7.03 7.41
C MET A 117 1.04 7.26 7.65
N GLU A 118 1.36 7.91 8.77
CA GLU A 118 2.74 8.20 9.19
C GLU A 118 2.93 7.75 10.64
N GLY A 119 3.73 6.70 10.82
CA GLY A 119 4.08 6.17 12.12
C GLY A 119 5.29 6.86 12.72
N GLU A 120 5.42 6.84 14.04
CA GLU A 120 6.61 7.33 14.75
C GLU A 120 7.84 6.48 14.39
N THR A 121 7.66 5.18 14.31
CA THR A 121 8.71 4.23 13.92
C THR A 121 8.17 3.18 12.96
N ARG A 122 9.07 2.51 12.25
CA ARG A 122 8.77 1.29 11.52
C ARG A 122 9.19 0.10 12.35
N LEU A 123 8.30 -0.88 12.47
CA LEU A 123 8.64 -2.19 13.02
C LEU A 123 9.33 -3.03 11.94
N GLU A 124 10.39 -3.74 12.32
CA GLU A 124 11.00 -4.72 11.42
C GLU A 124 10.02 -5.89 11.22
N PRO A 125 9.71 -6.25 9.99
CA PRO A 125 8.83 -7.37 9.73
C PRO A 125 9.49 -8.68 10.17
N THR A 126 8.70 -9.56 10.76
CA THR A 126 9.14 -10.92 11.14
C THR A 126 9.00 -11.91 9.98
N LEU A 127 8.18 -11.58 9.00
CA LEU A 127 7.96 -12.34 7.77
C LEU A 127 8.27 -11.47 6.57
N TYR A 128 9.11 -11.98 5.68
CA TYR A 128 9.45 -11.33 4.42
C TYR A 128 8.89 -12.17 3.28
N GLU A 129 7.92 -11.63 2.56
CA GLU A 129 7.40 -12.27 1.36
C GLU A 129 8.45 -12.27 0.25
N ALA A 130 8.57 -13.38 -0.45
CA ALA A 130 9.60 -13.54 -1.49
C ALA A 130 9.46 -12.52 -2.62
N GLU A 131 8.25 -12.04 -2.86
CA GLU A 131 7.91 -11.04 -3.86
C GLU A 131 8.52 -9.67 -3.57
N TRP A 132 8.87 -9.39 -2.33
CA TRP A 132 9.51 -8.13 -1.90
C TRP A 132 11.02 -8.20 -1.98
N ALA A 133 11.56 -9.39 -2.23
CA ALA A 133 12.99 -9.58 -2.26
C ALA A 133 13.59 -9.13 -3.59
N TYR A 134 14.61 -8.27 -3.53
CA TYR A 134 15.50 -8.04 -4.66
C TYR A 134 16.47 -9.22 -4.77
N LEU A 135 16.37 -9.95 -5.85
CA LEU A 135 17.30 -11.03 -6.14
C LEU A 135 18.35 -10.51 -7.15
N PRO A 136 19.63 -10.38 -6.78
CA PRO A 136 20.66 -9.78 -7.64
C PRO A 136 20.82 -10.44 -9.00
N LEU A 137 20.44 -11.71 -9.14
CA LEU A 137 20.50 -12.47 -10.39
C LEU A 137 19.30 -12.23 -11.32
N PHE A 138 18.32 -11.41 -10.92
CA PHE A 138 17.15 -11.08 -11.73
C PHE A 138 17.43 -10.22 -12.96
N ASN A 139 18.61 -9.63 -13.05
CA ASN A 139 19.03 -8.94 -14.29
C ASN A 139 19.09 -9.88 -15.51
N ASP A 140 19.03 -11.18 -15.28
CA ASP A 140 18.98 -12.20 -16.32
C ASP A 140 17.57 -12.75 -16.61
N LEU A 141 16.50 -12.14 -16.08
CA LEU A 141 15.11 -12.53 -16.36
C LEU A 141 14.78 -12.61 -17.86
N GLY A 142 15.46 -11.83 -18.69
CA GLY A 142 15.36 -11.93 -20.14
C GLY A 142 15.88 -13.22 -20.74
N LYS A 143 16.63 -14.02 -19.98
CA LYS A 143 17.23 -15.27 -20.45
C LYS A 143 16.50 -16.52 -19.97
N ASN A 144 15.53 -16.37 -19.04
CA ASN A 144 14.75 -17.49 -18.55
C ASN A 144 13.29 -17.40 -18.99
N PRO A 145 12.94 -17.97 -20.17
CA PRO A 145 11.60 -17.84 -20.75
C PRO A 145 10.49 -18.55 -19.97
N LYS A 146 10.81 -19.27 -18.89
CA LYS A 146 9.85 -20.05 -18.11
C LYS A 146 9.42 -19.39 -16.81
N GLY A 147 9.94 -18.21 -16.48
CA GLY A 147 9.54 -17.49 -15.27
C GLY A 147 9.85 -18.22 -13.95
N ILE A 148 10.73 -19.23 -13.98
CA ILE A 148 11.11 -19.98 -12.79
C ILE A 148 12.28 -19.25 -12.15
N ILE A 149 12.07 -18.79 -10.94
CA ILE A 149 13.07 -18.13 -10.13
C ILE A 149 13.94 -19.20 -9.49
N TYR A 150 15.19 -19.27 -9.89
CA TYR A 150 16.18 -20.07 -9.18
C TYR A 150 17.05 -19.15 -8.32
N ALA A 151 16.94 -19.27 -7.02
CA ALA A 151 17.91 -18.65 -6.12
C ALA A 151 19.18 -19.50 -6.12
N HIS A 152 20.16 -19.11 -6.94
CA HIS A 152 21.42 -19.85 -7.07
C HIS A 152 22.53 -19.38 -6.15
N ASP A 153 22.38 -18.24 -5.49
CA ASP A 153 23.42 -17.67 -4.66
C ASP A 153 23.34 -18.21 -3.23
N LYS A 154 23.71 -19.48 -3.06
CA LYS A 154 23.98 -20.04 -1.75
C LYS A 154 25.46 -19.86 -1.45
N ASP A 155 25.77 -19.27 -0.32
CA ASP A 155 27.13 -19.31 0.22
C ASP A 155 27.50 -20.73 0.62
N ALA A 156 28.78 -20.95 1.00
CA ALA A 156 29.28 -22.25 1.43
C ALA A 156 28.52 -22.82 2.65
N SER A 157 27.74 -22.00 3.38
CA SER A 157 26.90 -22.42 4.50
C SER A 157 25.48 -22.81 4.08
N GLY A 158 25.14 -22.68 2.80
CA GLY A 158 23.83 -22.94 2.26
C GLY A 158 22.82 -21.80 2.48
N LYS A 159 23.27 -20.64 2.97
CA LYS A 159 22.42 -19.44 3.15
C LYS A 159 22.27 -18.69 1.84
N MET A 160 21.07 -18.27 1.57
CA MET A 160 20.74 -17.45 0.43
C MET A 160 20.90 -15.96 0.79
N LYS A 161 21.55 -15.20 -0.09
CA LYS A 161 21.55 -13.74 0.03
C LYS A 161 20.30 -13.18 -0.59
N ILE A 162 19.48 -12.52 0.22
CA ILE A 162 18.28 -11.82 -0.21
C ILE A 162 18.49 -10.34 0.10
N GLY A 163 18.36 -9.47 -0.88
CA GLY A 163 18.34 -8.04 -0.69
C GLY A 163 16.90 -7.54 -0.78
N PHE A 164 16.53 -6.63 0.10
CA PHE A 164 15.26 -5.92 0.05
C PHE A 164 15.50 -4.51 -0.47
N LEU A 165 14.60 -4.03 -1.31
CA LEU A 165 14.54 -2.62 -1.67
C LEU A 165 13.90 -1.89 -0.48
N GLY A 166 14.73 -1.18 0.29
CA GLY A 166 14.33 -0.35 1.41
C GLY A 166 13.99 1.08 0.98
#